data_9cf2938ba090d1ebfb36ed344afadfcc
#
_entry.id   9cf2938ba090d1ebfb36ed344afadfcc
#
_cell.length_a   1.000
_cell.length_b   1.000
_cell.length_c   1.000
_cell.angle_alpha   90.00
_cell.angle_beta   90.00
_cell.angle_gamma   90.00
#
_symmetry.space_group_name_H-M   'P 1'
#
loop_
_entity.id
_entity.type
_entity.pdbx_description
1 polymer ?
#
loop_
_entity_poly.entity_id
_entity_poly.type
_entity_poly.pdbx_seq_one_letter_code
_entity_poly.pdbx_strand_id
1 'polypeptide(L)'
;MAVERTLSIIKPDAVAKNVIGQIYSRFEAAGLKIVAAKMMHLSRGEAEAFYAVHRARPFFGDLVSFMMSGPVMVQVLEGESAIAKNRELMGATDPKKAAKGTIRADFADSIDANAVHGSDAVETAAVEIAFFFPAMNVYSR
;
A
#
# COMPACT_ATOMS: atom_id res chain seq x y z
N MET A 1 -13.29 11.68 -16.96
CA MET A 1 -12.05 11.11 -16.45
C MET A 1 -11.75 11.69 -15.10
N ALA A 2 -12.02 10.90 -14.09
CA ALA A 2 -11.87 11.38 -12.73
C ALA A 2 -10.44 11.17 -12.26
N VAL A 3 -9.84 12.21 -11.71
CA VAL A 3 -8.61 12.09 -10.94
C VAL A 3 -8.98 11.48 -9.60
N GLU A 4 -8.31 10.39 -9.25
CA GLU A 4 -8.51 9.66 -8.02
C GLU A 4 -7.25 9.66 -7.17
N ARG A 5 -7.44 9.41 -5.89
CA ARG A 5 -6.35 9.14 -4.95
C ARG A 5 -6.51 7.74 -4.37
N THR A 6 -5.40 7.06 -4.13
CA THR A 6 -5.39 5.78 -3.45
C THR A 6 -4.29 5.77 -2.40
N LEU A 7 -4.50 5.04 -1.32
CA LEU A 7 -3.45 4.83 -0.33
C LEU A 7 -2.66 3.59 -0.72
N SER A 8 -1.35 3.71 -0.66
CA SER A 8 -0.43 2.60 -0.90
C SER A 8 0.51 2.47 0.30
N ILE A 9 0.85 1.25 0.65
CA ILE A 9 1.85 0.99 1.68
C ILE A 9 2.85 -0.02 1.12
N ILE A 10 4.13 0.30 1.23
CA ILE A 10 5.18 -0.69 1.02
C ILE A 10 5.41 -1.34 2.37
N LYS A 11 5.12 -2.64 2.47
CA LYS A 11 5.10 -3.39 3.72
C LYS A 11 6.52 -3.69 4.23
N PRO A 12 6.67 -4.10 5.50
CA PRO A 12 8.00 -4.30 6.08
C PRO A 12 8.91 -5.25 5.31
N ASP A 13 8.36 -6.28 4.68
CA ASP A 13 9.15 -7.23 3.89
C ASP A 13 9.83 -6.57 2.70
N ALA A 14 9.11 -5.72 1.96
CA ALA A 14 9.68 -5.02 0.81
C ALA A 14 10.58 -3.87 1.23
N VAL A 15 10.26 -3.16 2.32
CA VAL A 15 11.15 -2.12 2.86
C VAL A 15 12.51 -2.75 3.23
N ALA A 16 12.48 -3.92 3.88
CA ALA A 16 13.70 -4.62 4.27
C ALA A 16 14.54 -5.06 3.06
N LYS A 17 13.91 -5.31 1.92
CA LYS A 17 14.60 -5.66 0.68
C LYS A 17 15.25 -4.47 -0.02
N ASN A 18 14.99 -3.26 0.47
CA ASN A 18 15.54 -2.03 -0.08
C ASN A 18 15.10 -1.76 -1.53
N VAL A 19 13.81 -1.97 -1.80
CA VAL A 19 13.23 -1.83 -3.16
C VAL A 19 12.21 -0.69 -3.27
N ILE A 20 12.17 0.23 -2.30
CA ILE A 20 11.24 1.37 -2.32
C ILE A 20 11.35 2.14 -3.63
N GLY A 21 12.57 2.47 -4.06
CA GLY A 21 12.79 3.22 -5.30
C GLY A 21 12.31 2.49 -6.52
N GLN A 22 12.50 1.18 -6.58
CA GLN A 22 12.02 0.38 -7.71
C GLN A 22 10.50 0.34 -7.77
N ILE A 23 9.83 0.26 -6.61
CA ILE A 23 8.37 0.28 -6.55
C ILE A 23 7.86 1.67 -6.93
N TYR A 24 8.46 2.73 -6.42
CA TYR A 24 8.08 4.11 -6.76
C TYR A 24 8.24 4.38 -8.25
N SER A 25 9.30 3.86 -8.86
CA SER A 25 9.53 3.98 -10.29
C SER A 25 8.36 3.40 -11.11
N ARG A 26 7.78 2.30 -10.65
CA ARG A 26 6.62 1.70 -11.31
C ARG A 26 5.38 2.56 -11.21
N PHE A 27 5.16 3.20 -10.06
CA PHE A 27 4.05 4.14 -9.91
C PHE A 27 4.19 5.29 -10.90
N GLU A 28 5.35 5.91 -10.95
CA GLU A 28 5.59 7.07 -11.80
C GLU A 28 5.54 6.71 -13.28
N ALA A 29 6.09 5.56 -13.66
CA ALA A 29 6.05 5.09 -15.04
C ALA A 29 4.62 4.84 -15.53
N ALA A 30 3.70 4.50 -14.62
CA ALA A 30 2.29 4.29 -14.93
C ALA A 30 1.48 5.60 -14.93
N GLY A 31 2.11 6.73 -14.65
CA GLY A 31 1.44 8.03 -14.61
C GLY A 31 0.80 8.37 -13.28
N LEU A 32 1.12 7.62 -12.22
CA LEU A 32 0.64 7.94 -10.87
C LEU A 32 1.62 8.88 -10.20
N LYS A 33 1.10 9.97 -9.63
CA LYS A 33 1.93 10.94 -8.90
C LYS A 33 1.91 10.65 -7.42
N ILE A 34 3.07 10.68 -6.79
CA ILE A 34 3.18 10.58 -5.34
C ILE A 34 2.91 11.97 -4.79
N VAL A 35 1.82 12.14 -4.05
CA VAL A 35 1.39 13.45 -3.53
C VAL A 35 1.52 13.55 -2.02
N ALA A 36 1.87 12.47 -1.35
CA ALA A 36 2.25 12.43 0.06
C ALA A 36 3.04 11.15 0.29
N ALA A 37 4.02 11.18 1.20
CA ALA A 37 4.82 10.01 1.52
C ALA A 37 5.49 10.17 2.87
N LYS A 38 5.54 9.10 3.66
CA LYS A 38 6.31 9.08 4.90
C LYS A 38 6.67 7.65 5.29
N MET A 39 7.80 7.51 5.97
CA MET A 39 8.19 6.24 6.57
C MET A 39 7.68 6.22 8.02
N MET A 40 7.15 5.09 8.45
CA MET A 40 6.65 4.91 9.82
C MET A 40 6.98 3.51 10.30
N HIS A 41 7.07 3.36 11.61
CA HIS A 41 7.04 2.04 12.24
C HIS A 41 5.74 1.99 13.03
N LEU A 42 4.78 1.22 12.56
CA LEU A 42 3.45 1.16 13.17
C LEU A 42 3.53 0.57 14.58
N SER A 43 2.83 1.20 15.51
CA SER A 43 2.57 0.59 16.81
C SER A 43 1.49 -0.48 16.67
N ARG A 44 1.34 -1.35 17.69
CA ARG A 44 0.27 -2.33 17.70
C ARG A 44 -1.10 -1.67 17.58
N GLY A 45 -1.33 -0.60 18.34
CA GLY A 45 -2.59 0.12 18.29
C GLY A 45 -2.88 0.71 16.92
N GLU A 46 -1.87 1.27 16.26
CA GLU A 46 -2.00 1.81 14.91
C GLU A 46 -2.33 0.71 13.90
N ALA A 47 -1.62 -0.40 13.94
CA ALA A 47 -1.86 -1.51 13.03
C ALA A 47 -3.25 -2.12 13.25
N GLU A 48 -3.67 -2.29 14.50
CA GLU A 48 -4.99 -2.81 14.84
C GLU A 48 -6.10 -1.87 14.36
N ALA A 49 -5.91 -0.55 14.51
CA ALA A 49 -6.88 0.43 14.05
C ALA A 49 -7.00 0.46 12.53
N PHE A 50 -5.88 0.41 11.83
CA PHE A 50 -5.87 0.43 10.36
C PHE A 50 -6.58 -0.80 9.78
N TYR A 51 -6.36 -1.98 10.37
CA TYR A 51 -6.95 -3.23 9.92
C TYR A 51 -8.20 -3.63 10.71
N ALA A 52 -8.86 -2.68 11.38
CA ALA A 52 -10.02 -2.96 12.25
C ALA A 52 -11.14 -3.72 11.53
N VAL A 53 -11.32 -3.52 10.22
CA VAL A 53 -12.33 -4.25 9.43
C VAL A 53 -12.08 -5.76 9.40
N HIS A 54 -10.85 -6.20 9.69
CA HIS A 54 -10.47 -7.61 9.72
C HIS A 54 -10.40 -8.19 11.13
N ARG A 55 -10.84 -7.44 12.13
CA ARG A 55 -10.67 -7.81 13.57
C ARG A 55 -11.22 -9.20 13.89
N ALA A 56 -12.30 -9.61 13.25
CA ALA A 56 -12.90 -10.92 13.48
C ALA A 56 -12.28 -12.05 12.66
N ARG A 57 -11.33 -11.73 11.78
CA ARG A 57 -10.69 -12.73 10.91
C ARG A 57 -9.59 -13.49 11.65
N PRO A 58 -9.43 -14.81 11.40
CA PRO A 58 -8.36 -15.58 12.03
C PRO A 58 -6.97 -15.04 11.81
N PHE A 59 -6.72 -14.42 10.67
CA PHE A 59 -5.39 -13.88 10.31
C PHE A 59 -5.09 -12.51 10.92
N PHE A 60 -6.03 -11.90 11.64
CA PHE A 60 -5.87 -10.52 12.13
C PHE A 60 -4.62 -10.36 13.01
N GLY A 61 -4.40 -11.25 13.95
CA GLY A 61 -3.24 -11.17 14.86
C GLY A 61 -1.92 -11.25 14.09
N ASP A 62 -1.83 -12.18 13.14
CA ASP A 62 -0.61 -12.34 12.32
C ASP A 62 -0.38 -11.15 11.42
N LEU A 63 -1.45 -10.59 10.84
CA LEU A 63 -1.37 -9.39 9.99
C LEU A 63 -0.85 -8.20 10.80
N VAL A 64 -1.39 -7.97 11.99
CA VAL A 64 -0.97 -6.89 12.88
C VAL A 64 0.50 -7.06 13.26
N SER A 65 0.89 -8.26 13.69
CA SER A 65 2.27 -8.56 14.05
C SER A 65 3.23 -8.33 12.89
N PHE A 66 2.84 -8.74 11.68
CA PHE A 66 3.64 -8.53 10.49
C PHE A 66 3.81 -7.04 10.17
N MET A 67 2.73 -6.27 10.19
CA MET A 67 2.75 -4.85 9.84
C MET A 67 3.52 -4.00 10.85
N MET A 68 3.66 -4.46 12.09
CA MET A 68 4.46 -3.76 13.11
C MET A 68 5.88 -4.33 13.26
N SER A 69 6.26 -5.30 12.44
CA SER A 69 7.56 -5.96 12.55
C SER A 69 8.75 -5.12 12.07
N GLY A 70 8.50 -4.07 11.33
CA GLY A 70 9.53 -3.16 10.81
C GLY A 70 8.91 -1.93 10.18
N PRO A 71 9.73 -0.98 9.73
CA PRO A 71 9.22 0.23 9.07
C PRO A 71 8.43 -0.10 7.81
N VAL A 72 7.43 0.74 7.54
CA VAL A 72 6.64 0.74 6.31
C VAL A 72 6.82 2.09 5.62
N MET A 73 6.63 2.10 4.30
CA MET A 73 6.60 3.35 3.55
C MET A 73 5.17 3.58 3.08
N VAL A 74 4.56 4.69 3.53
CA VAL A 74 3.16 5.00 3.25
C VAL A 74 3.11 6.17 2.27
N GLN A 75 2.31 6.05 1.23
CA GLN A 75 2.18 7.10 0.21
C GLN A 75 0.76 7.22 -0.29
N VAL A 76 0.43 8.42 -0.75
CA VAL A 76 -0.80 8.69 -1.50
C VAL A 76 -0.43 8.82 -2.96
N LEU A 77 -1.09 8.07 -3.80
CA LEU A 77 -0.92 8.11 -5.25
C LEU A 77 -2.13 8.80 -5.86
N GLU A 78 -1.87 9.71 -6.80
CA GLU A 78 -2.92 10.46 -7.48
C GLU A 78 -2.78 10.31 -8.98
N GLY A 79 -3.89 10.09 -9.66
CA GLY A 79 -3.91 9.98 -11.10
C GLY A 79 -5.26 9.53 -11.60
N GLU A 80 -5.39 9.43 -12.90
CA GLU A 80 -6.59 8.92 -13.53
C GLU A 80 -6.75 7.45 -13.19
N SER A 81 -7.92 7.08 -12.64
CA SER A 81 -8.21 5.70 -12.23
C SER A 81 -7.12 5.11 -11.31
N ALA A 82 -6.65 5.90 -10.35
CA ALA A 82 -5.50 5.53 -9.51
C ALA A 82 -5.71 4.21 -8.77
N ILE A 83 -6.91 3.95 -8.29
CA ILE A 83 -7.20 2.71 -7.53
C ILE A 83 -6.99 1.50 -8.43
N ALA A 84 -7.62 1.49 -9.62
CA ALA A 84 -7.50 0.37 -10.56
C ALA A 84 -6.08 0.20 -11.06
N LYS A 85 -5.42 1.31 -11.43
CA LYS A 85 -4.03 1.28 -11.90
C LYS A 85 -3.08 0.72 -10.85
N ASN A 86 -3.23 1.16 -9.61
CA ASN A 86 -2.38 0.66 -8.54
C ASN A 86 -2.58 -0.84 -8.32
N ARG A 87 -3.83 -1.30 -8.32
CA ARG A 87 -4.12 -2.72 -8.14
C ARG A 87 -3.54 -3.57 -9.29
N GLU A 88 -3.58 -3.06 -10.51
CA GLU A 88 -2.93 -3.71 -11.66
C GLU A 88 -1.41 -3.81 -11.45
N LEU A 89 -0.78 -2.73 -11.00
CA LEU A 89 0.65 -2.70 -10.75
C LEU A 89 1.05 -3.65 -9.62
N MET A 90 0.20 -3.76 -8.59
CA MET A 90 0.46 -4.64 -7.46
C MET A 90 0.41 -6.12 -7.84
N GLY A 91 -0.55 -6.50 -8.69
CA GLY A 91 -0.79 -7.88 -9.06
C GLY A 91 -1.64 -8.64 -8.05
N ALA A 92 -1.84 -9.92 -8.31
CA ALA A 92 -2.65 -10.79 -7.44
C ALA A 92 -2.07 -10.87 -6.03
N THR A 93 -2.95 -11.03 -5.05
CA THR A 93 -2.55 -11.14 -3.63
C THR A 93 -1.54 -12.25 -3.40
N ASP A 94 -1.71 -13.39 -4.06
CA ASP A 94 -0.73 -14.48 -4.02
C ASP A 94 0.32 -14.21 -5.11
N PRO A 95 1.60 -14.00 -4.72
CA PRO A 95 2.65 -13.71 -5.69
C PRO A 95 2.85 -14.83 -6.72
N LYS A 96 2.51 -16.07 -6.39
CA LYS A 96 2.59 -17.21 -7.33
C LYS A 96 1.57 -17.09 -8.46
N LYS A 97 0.48 -16.34 -8.22
CA LYS A 97 -0.59 -16.11 -9.20
C LYS A 97 -0.49 -14.73 -9.84
N ALA A 98 0.42 -13.88 -9.37
CA ALA A 98 0.58 -12.55 -9.89
C ALA A 98 1.26 -12.58 -11.26
N ALA A 99 0.75 -11.77 -12.20
CA ALA A 99 1.30 -11.71 -13.54
C ALA A 99 2.74 -11.20 -13.51
N LYS A 100 3.55 -11.70 -14.42
CA LYS A 100 4.94 -11.28 -14.57
C LYS A 100 5.01 -9.75 -14.75
N GLY A 101 5.94 -9.12 -14.05
CA GLY A 101 6.14 -7.68 -14.09
C GLY A 101 5.34 -6.90 -13.06
N THR A 102 4.45 -7.56 -12.31
CA THR A 102 3.77 -6.90 -11.20
C THR A 102 4.68 -6.82 -9.98
N ILE A 103 4.35 -5.89 -9.07
CA ILE A 103 5.15 -5.68 -7.86
C ILE A 103 5.21 -6.95 -7.03
N ARG A 104 4.10 -7.62 -6.84
CA ARG A 104 4.04 -8.85 -6.04
C ARG A 104 4.78 -10.01 -6.70
N ALA A 105 4.69 -10.14 -8.01
CA ALA A 105 5.45 -11.17 -8.73
C ALA A 105 6.96 -11.00 -8.54
N ASP A 106 7.43 -9.75 -8.52
CA ASP A 106 8.86 -9.46 -8.48
C ASP A 106 9.42 -9.37 -7.05
N PHE A 107 8.62 -8.91 -6.08
CA PHE A 107 9.15 -8.54 -4.75
C PHE A 107 8.48 -9.25 -3.58
N ALA A 108 7.35 -9.91 -3.76
CA ALA A 108 6.65 -10.57 -2.67
C ALA A 108 7.15 -12.01 -2.47
N ASP A 109 7.15 -12.48 -1.22
CA ASP A 109 7.60 -13.83 -0.89
C ASP A 109 6.43 -14.80 -0.75
N SER A 110 5.28 -14.32 -0.26
CA SER A 110 4.13 -15.17 0.05
C SER A 110 2.87 -14.31 0.12
N ILE A 111 1.71 -14.93 0.35
CA ILE A 111 0.46 -14.23 0.58
C ILE A 111 0.56 -13.31 1.80
N ASP A 112 1.23 -13.77 2.85
CA ASP A 112 1.37 -13.01 4.10
C ASP A 112 2.42 -11.91 3.97
N ALA A 113 3.51 -12.17 3.26
CA ALA A 113 4.59 -11.21 3.00
C ALA A 113 4.52 -10.78 1.52
N ASN A 114 3.47 -10.02 1.18
CA ASN A 114 3.14 -9.71 -0.22
C ASN A 114 3.49 -8.30 -0.67
N ALA A 115 4.45 -7.69 -0.02
CA ALA A 115 5.16 -6.47 -0.42
C ALA A 115 4.36 -5.18 -0.31
N VAL A 116 3.11 -5.11 -0.76
CA VAL A 116 2.38 -3.85 -0.89
C VAL A 116 0.91 -3.98 -0.51
N HIS A 117 0.35 -2.84 -0.09
CA HIS A 117 -1.09 -2.65 0.14
C HIS A 117 -1.57 -1.52 -0.75
N GLY A 118 -2.78 -1.63 -1.26
CA GLY A 118 -3.47 -0.55 -1.97
C GLY A 118 -4.94 -0.54 -1.62
N SER A 119 -5.54 0.65 -1.59
CA SER A 119 -6.98 0.78 -1.34
C SER A 119 -7.76 0.05 -2.45
N ASP A 120 -8.93 -0.48 -2.10
CA ASP A 120 -9.75 -1.27 -3.04
C ASP A 120 -10.95 -0.51 -3.60
N ALA A 121 -11.28 0.65 -3.04
CA ALA A 121 -12.43 1.44 -3.48
C ALA A 121 -12.21 2.91 -3.10
N VAL A 122 -13.00 3.81 -3.71
CA VAL A 122 -12.94 5.25 -3.45
C VAL A 122 -13.21 5.55 -1.96
N GLU A 123 -14.21 4.91 -1.38
CA GLU A 123 -14.59 5.09 0.03
C GLU A 123 -13.48 4.62 0.96
N THR A 124 -12.92 3.47 0.68
CA THR A 124 -11.82 2.89 1.46
C THR A 124 -10.58 3.77 1.37
N ALA A 125 -10.28 4.26 0.16
CA ALA A 125 -9.14 5.15 -0.05
C ALA A 125 -9.26 6.42 0.79
N ALA A 126 -10.44 7.04 0.84
CA ALA A 126 -10.64 8.26 1.62
C ALA A 126 -10.36 8.03 3.11
N VAL A 127 -10.85 6.93 3.66
CA VAL A 127 -10.64 6.57 5.07
C VAL A 127 -9.17 6.27 5.33
N GLU A 128 -8.54 5.49 4.48
CA GLU A 128 -7.15 5.06 4.66
C GLU A 128 -6.17 6.24 4.53
N ILE A 129 -6.42 7.14 3.58
CA ILE A 129 -5.59 8.34 3.42
C ILE A 129 -5.69 9.22 4.67
N ALA A 130 -6.90 9.47 5.16
CA ALA A 130 -7.11 10.30 6.34
C ALA A 130 -6.49 9.68 7.59
N PHE A 131 -6.35 8.36 7.64
CA PHE A 131 -5.71 7.68 8.76
C PHE A 131 -4.24 8.09 8.91
N PHE A 132 -3.53 8.26 7.80
CA PHE A 132 -2.10 8.54 7.81
C PHE A 132 -1.75 10.00 7.56
N PHE A 133 -2.56 10.73 6.79
CA PHE A 133 -2.19 12.07 6.32
C PHE A 133 -3.30 13.08 6.58
N PRO A 134 -3.02 14.15 7.35
CA PRO A 134 -3.91 15.32 7.34
C PRO A 134 -4.02 15.86 5.91
N ALA A 135 -5.19 16.42 5.58
CA ALA A 135 -5.43 16.95 4.22
C ALA A 135 -4.37 17.96 3.78
N MET A 136 -3.86 18.76 4.71
CA MET A 136 -2.84 19.76 4.43
C MET A 136 -1.48 19.17 4.02
N ASN A 137 -1.27 17.87 4.23
CA ASN A 137 -0.01 17.19 3.90
C ASN A 137 -0.11 16.40 2.60
N VAL A 138 -1.18 16.58 1.83
CA VAL A 138 -1.36 15.95 0.52
C VAL A 138 -1.35 17.05 -0.53
N TYR A 139 -0.43 16.94 -1.49
CA TYR A 139 -0.12 18.02 -2.43
C TYR A 139 -0.37 17.57 -3.87
N SER A 140 -1.56 17.89 -4.40
CA SER A 140 -1.82 17.67 -5.83
C SER A 140 -0.85 18.52 -6.68
N ARG A 141 -0.30 17.94 -7.73
CA ARG A 141 0.72 18.60 -8.52
C ARG A 141 0.77 18.14 -9.99
#